data_0c761fbf1c7a39508899caace6f843d9
#
_entry.id   0c761fbf1c7a39508899caace6f843d9
#
_cell.length_a   1.000
_cell.length_b   1.000
_cell.length_c   1.000
_cell.angle_alpha   90.00
_cell.angle_beta   90.00
_cell.angle_gamma   90.00
#
_symmetry.space_group_name_H-M   'P 1'
#
loop_
_entity.id
_entity.type
_entity.pdbx_description
1 polymer ?
#
loop_
_entity_poly.entity_id
_entity_poly.type
_entity_poly.pdbx_seq_one_letter_code
_entity_poly.pdbx_strand_id
1 'polypeptide(L)'
;MPDPLDALRLPVVPVEPRPEFAAALLRRMAGRGEPAAREAATVRYFVNDLAAAVAFYRDLLGFEEELRPSPAFAMLYRGDLRLLLSVPGHPGGGDVLPDGSVPAPGGWNRIALRVGDLDAAVADLRGQGARFRTSIMTGVAIRQVLLHDPAGNLVELFEPAAGYHERTRQPAN
;
A
#
# COMPACT_ATOMS: atom_id res chain seq x y z
N MET A 1 -37.82 32.41 11.03
CA MET A 1 -36.58 31.91 11.63
C MET A 1 -35.56 31.74 10.50
N PRO A 2 -34.35 32.29 10.60
CA PRO A 2 -33.33 32.03 9.60
C PRO A 2 -32.96 30.53 9.58
N ASP A 3 -32.76 30.01 8.39
CA ASP A 3 -32.38 28.60 8.17
C ASP A 3 -30.99 28.35 8.82
N PRO A 4 -30.85 27.38 9.74
CA PRO A 4 -29.56 27.07 10.34
C PRO A 4 -28.47 26.66 9.32
N LEU A 5 -28.87 26.33 8.10
CA LEU A 5 -27.92 26.00 7.01
C LEU A 5 -27.44 27.22 6.23
N ASP A 6 -28.00 28.42 6.44
CA ASP A 6 -27.54 29.65 5.77
C ASP A 6 -26.09 30.00 6.16
N ALA A 7 -25.66 29.62 7.36
CA ALA A 7 -24.26 29.78 7.80
C ALA A 7 -23.24 28.95 6.97
N LEU A 8 -23.70 27.86 6.34
CA LEU A 8 -22.86 27.01 5.49
C LEU A 8 -22.77 27.53 4.04
N ARG A 9 -23.57 28.52 3.69
CA ARG A 9 -23.59 29.16 2.35
C ARG A 9 -22.75 30.42 2.26
N LEU A 10 -22.07 30.79 3.35
CA LEU A 10 -21.15 31.92 3.32
C LEU A 10 -20.01 31.61 2.35
N PRO A 11 -19.67 32.56 1.46
CA PRO A 11 -18.54 32.37 0.56
C PRO A 11 -17.28 32.10 1.38
N VAL A 12 -16.61 30.98 1.08
CA VAL A 12 -15.30 30.67 1.67
C VAL A 12 -14.33 31.72 1.11
N VAL A 13 -13.96 32.69 1.93
CA VAL A 13 -12.89 33.62 1.59
C VAL A 13 -11.57 32.84 1.74
N PRO A 14 -10.81 32.64 0.64
CA PRO A 14 -9.51 32.01 0.74
C PRO A 14 -8.63 32.83 1.68
N VAL A 15 -8.25 32.24 2.80
CA VAL A 15 -7.26 32.86 3.70
C VAL A 15 -5.89 32.46 3.17
N GLU A 16 -5.10 33.44 2.73
CA GLU A 16 -3.70 33.17 2.37
C GLU A 16 -2.97 32.60 3.59
N PRO A 17 -2.27 31.47 3.44
CA PRO A 17 -1.48 30.91 4.53
C PRO A 17 -0.42 31.91 4.96
N ARG A 18 -0.19 32.02 6.27
CA ARG A 18 0.85 32.92 6.80
C ARG A 18 2.19 32.62 6.09
N PRO A 19 2.93 33.67 5.69
CA PRO A 19 4.19 33.49 4.91
C PRO A 19 5.18 32.52 5.56
N GLU A 20 5.26 32.53 6.88
CA GLU A 20 6.11 31.60 7.63
C GLU A 20 5.64 30.14 7.54
N PHE A 21 4.32 29.88 7.51
CA PHE A 21 3.75 28.54 7.33
C PHE A 21 3.98 28.06 5.89
N ALA A 22 3.72 28.91 4.90
CA ALA A 22 4.00 28.59 3.50
C ALA A 22 5.50 28.32 3.27
N ALA A 23 6.39 29.13 3.86
CA ALA A 23 7.84 28.93 3.78
C ALA A 23 8.30 27.68 4.54
N ALA A 24 7.68 27.34 5.68
CA ALA A 24 7.97 26.11 6.41
C ALA A 24 7.48 24.86 5.66
N LEU A 25 6.30 24.94 5.03
CA LEU A 25 5.76 23.86 4.19
C LEU A 25 6.63 23.65 2.95
N LEU A 26 7.01 24.74 2.26
CA LEU A 26 7.92 24.69 1.11
C LEU A 26 9.30 24.14 1.49
N ARG A 27 9.85 24.52 2.65
CA ARG A 27 11.10 23.93 3.17
C ARG A 27 10.96 22.45 3.50
N ARG A 28 9.84 22.00 4.08
CA ARG A 28 9.56 20.56 4.28
C ARG A 28 9.41 19.81 2.97
N MET A 29 8.85 20.45 1.94
CA MET A 29 8.73 19.88 0.59
C MET A 29 10.07 19.91 -0.16
N ALA A 30 10.86 20.97 0.00
CA ALA A 30 12.18 21.15 -0.64
C ALA A 30 13.35 20.57 0.17
N GLY A 31 13.24 20.43 1.48
CA GLY A 31 14.27 19.89 2.38
C GLY A 31 14.37 18.37 2.38
N ARG A 32 13.53 17.69 1.63
CA ARG A 32 13.78 16.34 1.16
C ARG A 32 14.60 16.45 -0.13
N GLY A 33 15.90 16.71 0.01
CA GLY A 33 16.89 16.47 -1.04
C GLY A 33 16.95 14.97 -1.32
N GLU A 34 15.85 14.42 -1.86
CA GLU A 34 15.87 13.08 -2.43
C GLU A 34 16.58 13.15 -3.78
N PRO A 35 17.50 12.22 -4.08
CA PRO A 35 17.84 11.94 -5.47
C PRO A 35 16.52 11.70 -6.17
N ALA A 36 16.30 12.34 -7.34
CA ALA A 36 15.04 12.39 -8.10
C ALA A 36 14.10 11.27 -7.71
N ALA A 37 13.03 11.60 -6.99
CA ALA A 37 12.18 10.60 -6.34
C ALA A 37 11.83 9.52 -7.38
N ARG A 38 12.38 8.32 -7.22
CA ARG A 38 11.93 7.18 -8.02
C ARG A 38 10.43 7.14 -7.81
N GLU A 39 9.66 7.28 -8.91
CA GLU A 39 8.23 7.18 -8.84
C GLU A 39 7.89 5.82 -8.21
N ALA A 40 7.52 5.83 -6.93
CA ALA A 40 7.14 4.64 -6.21
C ALA A 40 5.86 4.09 -6.82
N ALA A 41 5.84 2.81 -7.15
CA ALA A 41 4.61 2.15 -7.56
C ALA A 41 3.63 2.18 -6.38
N THR A 42 2.41 2.64 -6.64
CA THR A 42 1.36 2.70 -5.62
C THR A 42 0.26 1.71 -5.99
N VAL A 43 -0.04 0.79 -5.08
CA VAL A 43 -1.11 -0.21 -5.23
C VAL A 43 -2.14 0.00 -4.13
N ARG A 44 -3.41 -0.18 -4.44
CA ARG A 44 -4.51 -0.13 -3.46
C ARG A 44 -5.11 -1.51 -3.28
N TYR A 45 -5.24 -1.91 -2.01
CA TYR A 45 -6.04 -3.06 -1.61
C TYR A 45 -7.22 -2.62 -0.76
N PHE A 46 -8.36 -3.26 -0.98
CA PHE A 46 -9.52 -3.12 -0.10
C PHE A 46 -9.45 -4.17 0.99
N VAL A 47 -9.77 -3.78 2.22
CA VAL A 47 -9.70 -4.64 3.40
C VAL A 47 -10.91 -4.41 4.30
N ASN A 48 -11.43 -5.47 4.91
CA ASN A 48 -12.60 -5.36 5.80
C ASN A 48 -12.20 -4.97 7.22
N ASP A 49 -10.98 -5.31 7.64
CA ASP A 49 -10.39 -4.96 8.92
C ASP A 49 -9.03 -4.31 8.68
N LEU A 50 -8.99 -2.97 8.81
CA LEU A 50 -7.78 -2.21 8.57
C LEU A 50 -6.69 -2.55 9.59
N ALA A 51 -7.04 -2.78 10.85
CA ALA A 51 -6.06 -3.06 11.90
C ALA A 51 -5.38 -4.42 11.68
N ALA A 52 -6.16 -5.45 11.36
CA ALA A 52 -5.64 -6.77 11.03
C ALA A 52 -4.77 -6.75 9.76
N ALA A 53 -5.19 -5.98 8.73
CA ALA A 53 -4.41 -5.84 7.51
C ALA A 53 -3.08 -5.11 7.76
N VAL A 54 -3.10 -3.99 8.48
CA VAL A 54 -1.86 -3.25 8.83
C VAL A 54 -0.90 -4.16 9.61
N ALA A 55 -1.39 -4.90 10.61
CA ALA A 55 -0.57 -5.83 11.37
C ALA A 55 0.05 -6.90 10.47
N PHE A 56 -0.74 -7.49 9.56
CA PHE A 56 -0.26 -8.49 8.61
C PHE A 56 0.88 -7.96 7.73
N TYR A 57 0.69 -6.81 7.08
CA TYR A 57 1.71 -6.26 6.19
C TYR A 57 2.94 -5.77 6.95
N ARG A 58 2.76 -5.15 8.13
CA ARG A 58 3.87 -4.63 8.93
C ARG A 58 4.65 -5.78 9.59
N ASP A 59 3.97 -6.65 10.32
CA ASP A 59 4.62 -7.60 11.23
C ASP A 59 5.10 -8.85 10.49
N LEU A 60 4.37 -9.31 9.45
CA LEU A 60 4.71 -10.51 8.70
C LEU A 60 5.49 -10.19 7.41
N LEU A 61 5.18 -9.10 6.73
CA LEU A 61 5.75 -8.81 5.41
C LEU A 61 6.73 -7.64 5.39
N GLY A 62 7.05 -7.05 6.57
CA GLY A 62 8.09 -6.03 6.71
C GLY A 62 7.76 -4.71 6.01
N PHE A 63 6.48 -4.34 5.94
CA PHE A 63 6.08 -2.97 5.56
C PHE A 63 6.22 -2.03 6.75
N GLU A 64 6.43 -0.76 6.46
CA GLU A 64 6.40 0.31 7.45
C GLU A 64 5.14 1.16 7.25
N GLU A 65 4.50 1.55 8.35
CA GLU A 65 3.33 2.43 8.31
C GLU A 65 3.79 3.88 8.10
N GLU A 66 3.40 4.50 6.97
CA GLU A 66 3.72 5.90 6.67
C GLU A 66 2.65 6.85 7.21
N LEU A 67 1.39 6.46 7.09
CA LEU A 67 0.26 7.32 7.42
C LEU A 67 -1.00 6.50 7.73
N ARG A 68 -1.71 6.86 8.81
CA ARG A 68 -3.02 6.30 9.18
C ARG A 68 -3.95 7.38 9.73
N PRO A 69 -4.53 8.22 8.85
CA PRO A 69 -5.34 9.37 9.29
C PRO A 69 -6.72 8.99 9.83
N SER A 70 -7.19 7.76 9.57
CA SER A 70 -8.52 7.29 9.98
C SER A 70 -8.52 5.77 10.21
N PRO A 71 -9.56 5.23 10.87
CA PRO A 71 -9.72 3.78 11.03
C PRO A 71 -10.07 3.06 9.70
N ALA A 72 -10.30 3.79 8.60
CA ALA A 72 -10.70 3.24 7.32
C ALA A 72 -9.63 3.37 6.23
N PHE A 73 -8.48 3.99 6.53
CA PHE A 73 -7.40 4.19 5.56
C PHE A 73 -6.04 4.15 6.22
N ALA A 74 -5.10 3.43 5.59
CA ALA A 74 -3.68 3.45 5.92
C ALA A 74 -2.81 3.43 4.67
N MET A 75 -1.63 4.01 4.78
CA MET A 75 -0.58 3.96 3.77
C MET A 75 0.65 3.30 4.38
N LEU A 76 1.13 2.26 3.73
CA LEU A 76 2.34 1.54 4.09
C LEU A 76 3.32 1.58 2.93
N TYR A 77 4.60 1.39 3.23
CA TYR A 77 5.62 1.26 2.20
C TYR A 77 6.59 0.10 2.50
N ARG A 78 7.17 -0.44 1.43
CA ARG A 78 8.27 -1.40 1.49
C ARG A 78 9.17 -1.17 0.27
N GLY A 79 10.37 -0.63 0.47
CA GLY A 79 11.23 -0.18 -0.63
C GLY A 79 10.53 0.88 -1.49
N ASP A 80 10.45 0.65 -2.80
CA ASP A 80 9.80 1.57 -3.75
C ASP A 80 8.31 1.24 -3.98
N LEU A 81 7.69 0.38 -3.16
CA LEU A 81 6.27 0.05 -3.23
C LEU A 81 5.50 0.79 -2.13
N ARG A 82 4.46 1.52 -2.51
CA ARG A 82 3.44 2.04 -1.59
C ARG A 82 2.18 1.20 -1.67
N LEU A 83 1.68 0.79 -0.51
CA LEU A 83 0.44 0.04 -0.37
C LEU A 83 -0.59 0.88 0.36
N LEU A 84 -1.68 1.20 -0.33
CA LEU A 84 -2.83 1.86 0.26
C LEU A 84 -3.83 0.78 0.69
N LEU A 85 -4.20 0.79 1.96
CA LEU A 85 -5.25 -0.06 2.51
C LEU A 85 -6.49 0.80 2.75
N SER A 86 -7.63 0.41 2.17
CA SER A 86 -8.89 1.16 2.29
C SER A 86 -10.03 0.24 2.68
N VAL A 87 -10.88 0.69 3.61
CA VAL A 87 -12.10 -0.02 3.95
C VAL A 87 -13.21 0.38 2.97
N PRO A 88 -13.91 -0.57 2.31
CA PRO A 88 -15.03 -0.28 1.42
C PRO A 88 -16.11 0.56 2.09
N GLY A 89 -16.75 1.46 1.32
CA GLY A 89 -17.82 2.33 1.80
C GLY A 89 -17.36 3.52 2.66
N HIS A 90 -16.05 3.75 2.77
CA HIS A 90 -15.50 4.84 3.58
C HIS A 90 -14.64 5.81 2.75
N PRO A 91 -14.57 7.11 3.12
CA PRO A 91 -13.69 8.08 2.49
C PRO A 91 -12.22 7.67 2.53
N GLY A 92 -11.48 8.02 1.49
CA GLY A 92 -10.05 7.65 1.35
C GLY A 92 -9.82 6.63 0.24
N GLY A 93 -10.77 6.55 -0.71
CA GLY A 93 -10.69 5.73 -1.91
C GLY A 93 -11.43 4.40 -1.82
N GLY A 94 -12.19 4.17 -0.75
CA GLY A 94 -13.14 3.07 -0.62
C GLY A 94 -14.59 3.50 -0.85
N ASP A 95 -14.81 4.73 -1.31
CA ASP A 95 -16.13 5.31 -1.53
C ASP A 95 -17.00 4.48 -2.48
N VAL A 96 -18.31 4.59 -2.32
CA VAL A 96 -19.28 4.10 -3.29
C VAL A 96 -19.07 4.86 -4.61
N LEU A 97 -18.93 4.12 -5.71
CA LEU A 97 -18.73 4.72 -7.03
C LEU A 97 -20.02 5.37 -7.56
N PRO A 98 -19.93 6.28 -8.56
CA PRO A 98 -21.11 6.95 -9.12
C PRO A 98 -22.17 6.00 -9.71
N ASP A 99 -21.77 4.79 -10.11
CA ASP A 99 -22.66 3.74 -10.61
C ASP A 99 -23.30 2.89 -9.50
N GLY A 100 -23.03 3.23 -8.22
CA GLY A 100 -23.52 2.53 -7.03
C GLY A 100 -22.70 1.31 -6.64
N SER A 101 -21.63 0.96 -7.38
CA SER A 101 -20.78 -0.16 -7.00
C SER A 101 -19.89 0.19 -5.82
N VAL A 102 -19.57 -0.81 -5.00
CA VAL A 102 -18.69 -0.69 -3.84
C VAL A 102 -17.46 -1.56 -4.10
N PRO A 103 -16.26 -1.01 -3.97
CA PRO A 103 -15.06 -1.82 -4.07
C PRO A 103 -15.05 -2.96 -3.05
N ALA A 104 -14.45 -4.09 -3.40
CA ALA A 104 -14.37 -5.24 -2.53
C ALA A 104 -12.94 -5.82 -2.49
N PRO A 105 -12.53 -6.45 -1.38
CA PRO A 105 -11.26 -7.17 -1.30
C PRO A 105 -11.25 -8.44 -2.15
N GLY A 106 -10.06 -8.98 -2.39
CA GLY A 106 -9.86 -10.24 -3.12
C GLY A 106 -9.50 -10.05 -4.59
N GLY A 107 -9.85 -11.05 -5.41
CA GLY A 107 -9.50 -11.07 -6.83
C GLY A 107 -8.15 -11.77 -7.11
N TRP A 108 -7.66 -11.63 -8.36
CA TRP A 108 -6.42 -12.26 -8.82
C TRP A 108 -5.23 -11.29 -8.91
N ASN A 109 -5.50 -9.98 -8.83
CA ASN A 109 -4.43 -8.98 -8.77
C ASN A 109 -3.64 -9.16 -7.48
N ARG A 110 -2.32 -9.04 -7.58
CA ARG A 110 -1.42 -9.22 -6.44
C ARG A 110 -0.17 -8.37 -6.53
N ILE A 111 0.34 -7.99 -5.39
CA ILE A 111 1.69 -7.47 -5.27
C ILE A 111 2.65 -8.65 -5.20
N ALA A 112 3.80 -8.54 -5.88
CA ALA A 112 4.87 -9.52 -5.84
C ALA A 112 6.04 -8.96 -5.04
N LEU A 113 6.44 -9.67 -4.00
CA LEU A 113 7.50 -9.28 -3.08
C LEU A 113 8.68 -10.26 -3.20
N ARG A 114 9.84 -9.71 -3.55
CA ARG A 114 11.07 -10.51 -3.58
C ARG A 114 11.52 -10.84 -2.16
N VAL A 115 11.92 -12.09 -1.96
CA VAL A 115 12.57 -12.59 -0.75
C VAL A 115 13.93 -13.19 -1.09
N GLY A 116 14.82 -13.28 -0.12
CA GLY A 116 16.16 -13.82 -0.32
C GLY A 116 16.21 -15.36 -0.29
N ASP A 117 15.33 -15.96 0.54
CA ASP A 117 15.17 -17.41 0.69
C ASP A 117 13.67 -17.68 0.84
N LEU A 118 13.08 -18.30 -0.18
CA LEU A 118 11.64 -18.55 -0.23
C LEU A 118 11.22 -19.66 0.73
N ASP A 119 12.03 -20.69 0.91
CA ASP A 119 11.71 -21.79 1.81
C ASP A 119 11.72 -21.32 3.27
N ALA A 120 12.74 -20.56 3.67
CA ALA A 120 12.81 -19.96 5.01
C ALA A 120 11.65 -18.99 5.26
N ALA A 121 11.34 -18.11 4.30
CA ALA A 121 10.22 -17.16 4.41
C ALA A 121 8.88 -17.88 4.55
N VAL A 122 8.64 -18.95 3.79
CA VAL A 122 7.41 -19.75 3.87
C VAL A 122 7.32 -20.49 5.21
N ALA A 123 8.43 -21.03 5.70
CA ALA A 123 8.45 -21.72 6.99
C ALA A 123 8.12 -20.76 8.15
N ASP A 124 8.74 -19.58 8.15
CA ASP A 124 8.52 -18.55 9.16
C ASP A 124 7.07 -18.03 9.16
N LEU A 125 6.57 -17.65 7.99
CA LEU A 125 5.20 -17.17 7.84
C LEU A 125 4.15 -18.22 8.19
N ARG A 126 4.39 -19.50 7.90
CA ARG A 126 3.52 -20.60 8.37
C ARG A 126 3.51 -20.72 9.88
N GLY A 127 4.68 -20.60 10.51
CA GLY A 127 4.81 -20.58 11.97
C GLY A 127 4.03 -19.44 12.63
N GLN A 128 3.88 -18.33 11.92
CA GLN A 128 3.10 -17.15 12.34
C GLN A 128 1.62 -17.21 11.91
N GLY A 129 1.16 -18.32 11.31
CA GLY A 129 -0.25 -18.53 10.96
C GLY A 129 -0.69 -17.92 9.63
N ALA A 130 0.22 -17.52 8.75
CA ALA A 130 -0.13 -17.01 7.42
C ALA A 130 -0.84 -18.07 6.57
N ARG A 131 -1.88 -17.65 5.83
CA ARG A 131 -2.70 -18.55 5.02
C ARG A 131 -2.17 -18.60 3.58
N PHE A 132 -1.57 -19.71 3.22
CA PHE A 132 -1.07 -19.93 1.86
C PHE A 132 -2.17 -20.48 0.93
N ARG A 133 -2.23 -19.94 -0.28
CA ARG A 133 -3.10 -20.41 -1.34
C ARG A 133 -2.47 -21.58 -2.12
N THR A 134 -1.14 -21.56 -2.30
CA THR A 134 -0.41 -22.58 -3.04
C THR A 134 0.76 -23.13 -2.21
N SER A 135 1.32 -24.26 -2.64
CA SER A 135 2.69 -24.64 -2.31
C SER A 135 3.67 -23.78 -3.13
N ILE A 136 4.96 -23.91 -2.85
CA ILE A 136 6.00 -23.30 -3.68
C ILE A 136 5.92 -23.90 -5.10
N MET A 137 5.83 -23.04 -6.09
CA MET A 137 5.84 -23.38 -7.52
C MET A 137 7.15 -22.95 -8.12
N THR A 138 7.78 -23.84 -8.87
CA THR A 138 9.07 -23.57 -9.54
C THR A 138 8.80 -23.35 -11.02
N GLY A 139 9.09 -22.15 -11.50
CA GLY A 139 9.08 -21.78 -12.91
C GLY A 139 10.50 -21.71 -13.47
N VAL A 140 10.61 -21.30 -14.74
CA VAL A 140 11.91 -21.16 -15.43
C VAL A 140 12.77 -20.04 -14.84
N ALA A 141 12.15 -18.91 -14.47
CA ALA A 141 12.84 -17.70 -14.03
C ALA A 141 12.73 -17.45 -12.52
N ILE A 142 11.65 -17.90 -11.89
CA ILE A 142 11.36 -17.65 -10.48
C ILE A 142 10.79 -18.88 -9.80
N ARG A 143 11.01 -18.96 -8.49
CA ARG A 143 10.24 -19.78 -7.56
C ARG A 143 9.27 -18.84 -6.84
N GLN A 144 8.02 -19.24 -6.65
CA GLN A 144 7.01 -18.37 -6.08
C GLN A 144 5.98 -19.14 -5.24
N VAL A 145 5.29 -18.41 -4.36
CA VAL A 145 4.17 -18.91 -3.56
C VAL A 145 3.13 -17.81 -3.42
N LEU A 146 1.85 -18.19 -3.38
CA LEU A 146 0.76 -17.26 -3.13
C LEU A 146 0.22 -17.45 -1.71
N LEU A 147 -0.04 -16.32 -1.05
CA LEU A 147 -0.70 -16.28 0.26
C LEU A 147 -1.81 -15.23 0.26
N HIS A 148 -2.72 -15.35 1.21
CA HIS A 148 -3.80 -14.39 1.42
C HIS A 148 -3.47 -13.45 2.57
N ASP A 149 -3.80 -12.17 2.40
CA ASP A 149 -3.93 -11.25 3.52
C ASP A 149 -5.22 -11.58 4.33
N PRO A 150 -5.48 -10.93 5.48
CA PRO A 150 -6.67 -11.16 6.28
C PRO A 150 -8.00 -10.93 5.54
N ALA A 151 -8.02 -10.07 4.52
CA ALA A 151 -9.19 -9.75 3.72
C ALA A 151 -9.36 -10.66 2.49
N GLY A 152 -8.39 -11.54 2.21
CA GLY A 152 -8.41 -12.44 1.06
C GLY A 152 -7.72 -11.90 -0.19
N ASN A 153 -7.06 -10.74 -0.13
CA ASN A 153 -6.22 -10.27 -1.22
C ASN A 153 -4.99 -11.17 -1.37
N LEU A 154 -4.52 -11.32 -2.60
CA LEU A 154 -3.35 -12.15 -2.88
C LEU A 154 -2.05 -11.35 -2.72
N VAL A 155 -1.07 -11.99 -2.13
CA VAL A 155 0.34 -11.57 -2.12
C VAL A 155 1.16 -12.72 -2.72
N GLU A 156 2.10 -12.39 -3.58
CA GLU A 156 3.08 -13.32 -4.12
C GLU A 156 4.42 -13.08 -3.46
N LEU A 157 5.02 -14.14 -2.91
CA LEU A 157 6.44 -14.11 -2.54
C LEU A 157 7.22 -14.86 -3.61
N PHE A 158 8.34 -14.30 -4.04
CA PHE A 158 9.16 -14.93 -5.05
C PHE A 158 10.66 -14.75 -4.79
N GLU A 159 11.43 -15.67 -5.33
CA GLU A 159 12.88 -15.56 -5.48
C GLU A 159 13.29 -15.92 -6.91
N PRO A 160 14.40 -15.39 -7.43
CA PRO A 160 14.95 -15.83 -8.70
C PRO A 160 15.27 -17.33 -8.68
N ALA A 161 14.93 -18.06 -9.73
CA ALA A 161 15.35 -19.45 -9.87
C ALA A 161 16.89 -19.54 -9.99
N ALA A 162 17.46 -20.65 -9.53
CA ALA A 162 18.91 -20.88 -9.60
C ALA A 162 19.41 -20.70 -11.04
N GLY A 163 20.42 -19.85 -11.23
CA GLY A 163 20.98 -19.55 -12.55
C GLY A 163 20.27 -18.42 -13.33
N TYR A 164 19.19 -17.85 -12.80
CA TYR A 164 18.56 -16.67 -13.39
C TYR A 164 19.30 -15.40 -12.92
N HIS A 165 20.01 -14.75 -13.82
CA HIS A 165 20.65 -13.45 -13.58
C HIS A 165 19.70 -12.34 -14.07
N GLU A 166 19.14 -11.58 -13.14
CA GLU A 166 18.43 -10.35 -13.44
C GLU A 166 19.40 -9.41 -14.16
N ARG A 167 19.05 -8.99 -15.39
CA ARG A 167 19.84 -7.97 -16.08
C ARG A 167 19.75 -6.69 -15.28
N THR A 168 20.79 -6.38 -14.54
CA THR A 168 20.94 -5.07 -13.90
C THR A 168 20.81 -4.03 -15.01
N ARG A 169 19.79 -3.18 -14.97
CA ARG A 169 19.72 -2.01 -15.83
C ARG A 169 20.95 -1.16 -15.48
N GLN A 170 21.98 -1.21 -16.31
CA GLN A 170 23.01 -0.18 -16.26
C GLN A 170 22.32 1.16 -16.54
N PRO A 171 22.57 2.19 -15.72
CA PRO A 171 22.10 3.53 -16.05
C PRO A 171 22.68 3.89 -17.41
N ALA A 172 21.82 4.34 -18.32
CA ALA A 172 22.26 4.91 -19.58
C ALA A 172 23.17 6.10 -19.28
N ASN A 173 24.38 6.03 -19.84
CA ASN A 173 25.38 7.11 -19.80
C ASN A 173 24.84 8.35 -20.52
#